data_d9ee3f05d705fea4db094e983647b309
#
_entry.id   d9ee3f05d705fea4db094e983647b309
#
_cell.length_a   1.000
_cell.length_b   1.000
_cell.length_c   1.000
_cell.angle_alpha   90.00
_cell.angle_beta   90.00
_cell.angle_gamma   90.00
#
_symmetry.space_group_name_H-M   'P 1'
#
loop_
_entity.id
_entity.type
_entity.pdbx_description
1 polymer ?
#
loop_
_entity_poly.entity_id
_entity_poly.type
_entity_poly.pdbx_seq_one_letter_code
_entity_poly.pdbx_strand_id
1 'polypeptide(L)'
;MSKVAVIYWSGTGNTEAMAGAVAQGAKEAGAEVDLMACAEAAGVDGYDAVALGCPAMGSEELEDSEFLPLLEDIEPFLPGKKVALFGSYDWGTGEWLENWETRCAEKGIALAAQSVKANNAPDDEAIEACKKLGAALA
;
A
#
# COMPACT_ATOMS: atom_id res chain seq x y z
N MET A 1 -19.82 4.20 7.19
CA MET A 1 -18.38 4.44 7.42
C MET A 1 -17.59 3.35 6.71
N SER A 2 -16.61 3.73 5.89
CA SER A 2 -15.77 2.76 5.21
C SER A 2 -14.78 2.12 6.17
N LYS A 3 -14.48 0.86 5.95
CA LYS A 3 -13.46 0.15 6.71
C LYS A 3 -12.25 -0.08 5.82
N VAL A 4 -11.08 0.42 6.22
CA VAL A 4 -9.86 0.42 5.42
C VAL A 4 -8.78 -0.38 6.12
N ALA A 5 -8.14 -1.30 5.38
CA ALA A 5 -6.94 -1.99 5.85
C ALA A 5 -5.73 -1.33 5.21
N VAL A 6 -4.71 -1.01 6.03
CA VAL A 6 -3.42 -0.55 5.53
C VAL A 6 -2.41 -1.63 5.91
N ILE A 7 -1.92 -2.34 4.91
CA ILE A 7 -1.05 -3.51 5.10
C ILE A 7 0.29 -3.22 4.45
N TYR A 8 1.39 -3.38 5.18
CA TYR A 8 2.71 -3.03 4.68
C TYR A 8 3.79 -4.02 5.11
N TRP A 9 4.90 -4.01 4.37
CA TRP A 9 6.17 -4.59 4.78
C TRP A 9 7.21 -3.47 4.81
N SER A 10 8.05 -3.45 5.83
CA SER A 10 9.09 -2.43 5.96
C SER A 10 10.35 -3.05 6.58
N GLY A 11 11.49 -2.79 5.97
CA GLY A 11 12.78 -3.23 6.49
C GLY A 11 13.52 -2.11 7.20
N THR A 12 13.41 -0.87 6.70
CA THR A 12 14.15 0.29 7.23
C THR A 12 13.28 1.27 8.00
N GLY A 13 11.96 1.09 7.97
CA GLY A 13 11.01 2.02 8.59
C GLY A 13 10.46 3.07 7.64
N ASN A 14 10.97 3.19 6.42
CA ASN A 14 10.50 4.20 5.47
C ASN A 14 9.07 3.91 4.98
N THR A 15 8.81 2.69 4.53
CA THR A 15 7.46 2.30 4.10
C THR A 15 6.49 2.29 5.28
N GLU A 16 6.96 1.95 6.47
CA GLU A 16 6.15 2.02 7.68
C GLU A 16 5.68 3.45 7.98
N ALA A 17 6.58 4.42 7.83
CA ALA A 17 6.22 5.83 8.01
C ALA A 17 5.17 6.27 6.99
N MET A 18 5.29 5.82 5.74
CA MET A 18 4.30 6.08 4.71
C MET A 18 2.96 5.44 5.06
N ALA A 19 2.98 4.20 5.55
CA ALA A 19 1.77 3.49 5.96
C ALA A 19 1.02 4.23 7.08
N GLY A 20 1.76 4.78 8.04
CA GLY A 20 1.19 5.60 9.10
C GLY A 20 0.48 6.83 8.57
N ALA A 21 1.07 7.49 7.57
CA ALA A 21 0.45 8.67 6.94
C ALA A 21 -0.81 8.30 6.15
N VAL A 22 -0.79 7.16 5.43
CA VAL A 22 -1.98 6.65 4.73
C VAL A 22 -3.11 6.40 5.72
N ALA A 23 -2.80 5.72 6.83
CA ALA A 23 -3.79 5.43 7.87
C ALA A 23 -4.37 6.71 8.46
N GLN A 24 -3.52 7.71 8.73
CA GLN A 24 -3.97 8.98 9.28
C GLN A 24 -4.91 9.70 8.31
N GLY A 25 -4.56 9.75 7.03
CA GLY A 25 -5.40 10.40 6.02
C GLY A 25 -6.78 9.75 5.90
N ALA A 26 -6.84 8.43 5.95
CA ALA A 26 -8.10 7.70 5.90
C ALA A 26 -8.95 7.97 7.15
N LYS A 27 -8.33 7.99 8.33
CA LYS A 27 -9.03 8.31 9.59
C LYS A 27 -9.59 9.72 9.59
N GLU A 28 -8.81 10.69 9.14
CA GLU A 28 -9.22 12.09 9.07
C GLU A 28 -10.40 12.28 8.11
N ALA A 29 -10.50 11.43 7.10
CA ALA A 29 -11.62 11.45 6.16
C ALA A 29 -12.84 10.66 6.64
N GLY A 30 -12.79 10.10 7.84
CA GLY A 30 -13.93 9.45 8.48
C GLY A 30 -13.98 7.94 8.42
N ALA A 31 -12.95 7.29 7.90
CA ALA A 31 -12.92 5.83 7.81
C ALA A 31 -12.50 5.17 9.13
N GLU A 32 -12.93 3.93 9.31
CA GLU A 32 -12.39 3.04 10.32
C GLU A 32 -11.17 2.36 9.71
N VAL A 33 -10.01 2.45 10.38
CA VAL A 33 -8.74 2.01 9.79
C VAL A 33 -8.01 1.01 10.69
N ASP A 34 -7.57 -0.10 10.08
CA ASP A 34 -6.64 -1.02 10.72
C ASP A 34 -5.30 -0.94 10.00
N LEU A 35 -4.26 -0.56 10.74
CA LEU A 35 -2.89 -0.48 10.24
C LEU A 35 -2.12 -1.69 10.74
N MET A 36 -1.56 -2.48 9.84
CA MET A 36 -0.89 -3.72 10.24
C MET A 36 0.28 -4.06 9.31
N ALA A 37 1.33 -4.64 9.88
CA ALA A 37 2.39 -5.24 9.10
C ALA A 37 1.85 -6.51 8.42
N CYS A 38 2.43 -6.89 7.28
CA CYS A 38 1.94 -8.04 6.52
C CYS A 38 1.95 -9.34 7.34
N ALA A 39 2.90 -9.49 8.27
CA ALA A 39 2.97 -10.68 9.13
C ALA A 39 1.76 -10.79 10.08
N GLU A 40 1.06 -9.69 10.32
CA GLU A 40 -0.11 -9.64 11.20
C GLU A 40 -1.43 -9.77 10.42
N ALA A 41 -1.38 -9.62 9.10
CA ALA A 41 -2.58 -9.63 8.27
C ALA A 41 -3.05 -11.05 8.03
N ALA A 42 -4.34 -11.30 8.24
CA ALA A 42 -4.96 -12.61 8.04
C ALA A 42 -5.82 -12.67 6.78
N GLY A 43 -6.11 -11.53 6.15
CA GLY A 43 -6.94 -11.45 4.97
C GLY A 43 -7.59 -10.09 4.85
N VAL A 44 -8.46 -9.92 3.87
CA VAL A 44 -9.10 -8.63 3.59
C VAL A 44 -10.62 -8.68 3.68
N ASP A 45 -11.18 -9.74 4.26
CA ASP A 45 -12.62 -9.87 4.44
C ASP A 45 -13.14 -8.76 5.35
N GLY A 46 -14.27 -8.17 4.97
CA GLY A 46 -14.89 -7.11 5.76
C GLY A 46 -14.33 -5.72 5.53
N TYR A 47 -13.29 -5.58 4.71
CA TYR A 47 -12.75 -4.27 4.36
C TYR A 47 -13.33 -3.77 3.03
N ASP A 48 -13.68 -2.49 3.00
CA ASP A 48 -14.18 -1.85 1.78
C ASP A 48 -13.03 -1.41 0.89
N ALA A 49 -11.87 -1.12 1.50
CA ALA A 49 -10.70 -0.63 0.79
C ALA A 49 -9.42 -1.19 1.43
N VAL A 50 -8.38 -1.33 0.62
CA VAL A 50 -7.09 -1.87 1.05
C VAL A 50 -5.96 -1.03 0.47
N ALA A 51 -5.09 -0.51 1.32
CA ALA A 51 -3.85 0.12 0.90
C ALA A 51 -2.71 -0.86 1.14
N LEU A 52 -1.88 -1.05 0.14
CA LEU A 52 -0.77 -2.01 0.21
C LEU A 52 0.55 -1.27 0.04
N GLY A 53 1.46 -1.46 0.99
CA GLY A 53 2.77 -0.81 0.97
C GLY A 53 3.91 -1.82 1.01
N CYS A 54 4.86 -1.66 0.09
CA CYS A 54 6.04 -2.52 0.01
C CYS A 54 7.16 -1.75 -0.67
N PRO A 55 8.37 -1.73 -0.10
CA PRO A 55 9.50 -1.06 -0.74
C PRO A 55 10.02 -1.85 -1.93
N ALA A 56 10.77 -1.17 -2.80
CA ALA A 56 11.53 -1.84 -3.85
C ALA A 56 12.65 -2.64 -3.18
N MET A 57 12.72 -3.92 -3.49
CA MET A 57 13.82 -4.78 -3.06
C MET A 57 14.83 -4.91 -4.19
N GLY A 58 16.00 -5.42 -3.95
CA GLY A 58 17.12 -5.58 -4.92
C GLY A 58 16.67 -5.44 -6.37
N SER A 59 16.55 -6.06 -7.29
CA SER A 59 16.20 -5.86 -8.71
C SER A 59 14.83 -5.21 -8.96
N GLU A 60 14.44 -4.23 -8.15
CA GLU A 60 13.15 -3.54 -8.21
C GLU A 60 11.98 -4.53 -8.21
N GLU A 61 11.96 -5.39 -7.19
CA GLU A 61 10.91 -6.38 -7.00
C GLU A 61 10.23 -6.16 -5.65
N LEU A 62 9.04 -6.76 -5.47
CA LEU A 62 8.39 -6.79 -4.17
C LEU A 62 9.16 -7.72 -3.23
N GLU A 63 9.04 -7.47 -1.92
CA GLU A 63 9.65 -8.34 -0.91
C GLU A 63 9.02 -9.74 -1.04
N ASP A 64 9.83 -10.77 -1.15
CA ASP A 64 9.38 -12.09 -1.59
C ASP A 64 9.18 -13.13 -0.48
N SER A 65 9.65 -12.86 0.74
CA SER A 65 9.55 -13.85 1.82
C SER A 65 8.28 -13.73 2.66
N GLU A 66 7.75 -12.52 2.83
CA GLU A 66 6.58 -12.27 3.65
C GLU A 66 5.48 -11.53 2.88
N PHE A 67 5.85 -10.48 2.16
CA PHE A 67 4.85 -9.64 1.49
C PHE A 67 4.23 -10.34 0.28
N LEU A 68 5.04 -10.87 -0.60
CA LEU A 68 4.54 -11.50 -1.82
C LEU A 68 3.62 -12.70 -1.53
N PRO A 69 3.95 -13.61 -0.59
CA PRO A 69 3.02 -14.67 -0.23
C PRO A 69 1.68 -14.16 0.28
N LEU A 70 1.68 -13.12 1.11
CA LEU A 70 0.42 -12.51 1.57
C LEU A 70 -0.34 -11.92 0.39
N LEU A 71 0.36 -11.17 -0.48
CA LEU A 71 -0.25 -10.55 -1.64
C LEU A 71 -0.93 -11.59 -2.53
N GLU A 72 -0.27 -12.71 -2.79
CA GLU A 72 -0.84 -13.80 -3.58
C GLU A 72 -2.10 -14.36 -2.95
N ASP A 73 -2.14 -14.44 -1.62
CA ASP A 73 -3.30 -14.94 -0.90
C ASP A 73 -4.51 -13.99 -0.99
N ILE A 74 -4.27 -12.68 -0.96
CA ILE A 74 -5.37 -11.70 -0.92
C ILE A 74 -5.79 -11.19 -2.30
N GLU A 75 -4.93 -11.28 -3.30
CA GLU A 75 -5.22 -10.74 -4.64
C GLU A 75 -6.56 -11.20 -5.22
N PRO A 76 -6.99 -12.47 -5.07
CA PRO A 76 -8.28 -12.88 -5.61
C PRO A 76 -9.48 -12.17 -5.00
N PHE A 77 -9.31 -11.55 -3.83
CA PHE A 77 -10.39 -10.89 -3.11
C PHE A 77 -10.36 -9.36 -3.25
N LEU A 78 -9.39 -8.82 -3.99
CA LEU A 78 -9.24 -7.38 -4.17
C LEU A 78 -10.15 -6.76 -5.25
N PRO A 79 -10.49 -7.47 -6.36
CA PRO A 79 -11.41 -6.88 -7.33
C PRO A 79 -12.74 -6.51 -6.67
N GLY A 80 -13.23 -5.30 -6.97
CA GLY A 80 -14.43 -4.77 -6.35
C GLY A 80 -14.21 -3.92 -5.11
N LYS A 81 -13.00 -3.97 -4.53
CA LYS A 81 -12.62 -3.10 -3.43
C LYS A 81 -11.83 -1.91 -3.98
N LYS A 82 -11.79 -0.81 -3.22
CA LYS A 82 -10.86 0.27 -3.52
C LYS A 82 -9.47 -0.17 -3.09
N VAL A 83 -8.49 -0.07 -3.99
CA VAL A 83 -7.10 -0.49 -3.71
C VAL A 83 -6.16 0.65 -4.05
N ALA A 84 -5.13 0.84 -3.25
CA ALA A 84 -4.09 1.81 -3.53
C ALA A 84 -2.73 1.24 -3.13
N LEU A 85 -1.67 1.71 -3.79
CA LEU A 85 -0.31 1.20 -3.60
C LEU A 85 0.62 2.32 -3.19
N PHE A 86 1.61 2.00 -2.35
CA PHE A 86 2.65 2.94 -1.96
C PHE A 86 3.92 2.18 -1.58
N GLY A 87 5.04 2.91 -1.50
CA GLY A 87 6.29 2.31 -1.05
C GLY A 87 7.47 3.23 -1.21
N SER A 88 8.58 2.87 -0.57
CA SER A 88 9.84 3.59 -0.66
C SER A 88 10.83 2.83 -1.55
N TYR A 89 11.84 3.56 -2.07
CA TYR A 89 12.94 2.95 -2.81
C TYR A 89 14.21 3.74 -2.54
N ASP A 90 15.38 3.11 -2.69
CA ASP A 90 16.65 3.82 -2.46
C ASP A 90 17.44 4.01 -3.75
N TRP A 91 17.58 2.99 -4.59
CA TRP A 91 18.21 3.13 -5.89
C TRP A 91 17.26 2.59 -6.96
N GLY A 92 17.53 2.91 -8.20
CA GLY A 92 16.61 2.55 -9.28
C GLY A 92 15.67 3.70 -9.60
N THR A 93 14.63 3.44 -10.37
CA THR A 93 13.74 4.45 -10.94
C THR A 93 12.31 4.41 -10.41
N GLY A 94 11.99 3.48 -9.51
CA GLY A 94 10.62 3.26 -9.08
C GLY A 94 9.86 2.29 -9.97
N GLU A 95 10.57 1.56 -10.80
CA GLU A 95 9.97 0.62 -11.77
C GLU A 95 9.17 -0.50 -11.06
N TRP A 96 9.57 -0.89 -9.84
CA TRP A 96 8.84 -1.91 -9.08
C TRP A 96 7.37 -1.53 -8.88
N LEU A 97 7.11 -0.25 -8.68
CA LEU A 97 5.75 0.23 -8.46
C LEU A 97 4.94 0.23 -9.76
N GLU A 98 5.56 0.62 -10.87
CA GLU A 98 4.92 0.54 -12.19
C GLU A 98 4.58 -0.91 -12.55
N ASN A 99 5.49 -1.84 -12.28
CA ASN A 99 5.26 -3.26 -12.51
C ASN A 99 4.14 -3.78 -11.61
N TRP A 100 4.07 -3.28 -10.37
CA TRP A 100 3.00 -3.65 -9.45
C TRP A 100 1.64 -3.15 -9.95
N GLU A 101 1.60 -1.92 -10.45
CA GLU A 101 0.38 -1.38 -11.05
C GLU A 101 -0.09 -2.22 -12.24
N THR A 102 0.84 -2.65 -13.07
CA THR A 102 0.54 -3.54 -14.21
C THR A 102 -0.01 -4.88 -13.71
N ARG A 103 0.58 -5.43 -12.66
CA ARG A 103 0.10 -6.67 -12.04
C ARG A 103 -1.34 -6.51 -11.55
N CYS A 104 -1.66 -5.39 -10.92
CA CYS A 104 -3.03 -5.11 -10.48
C CYS A 104 -4.00 -5.07 -11.66
N ALA A 105 -3.63 -4.37 -12.73
CA ALA A 105 -4.47 -4.28 -13.92
C ALA A 105 -4.73 -5.66 -14.55
N GLU A 106 -3.71 -6.51 -14.59
CA GLU A 106 -3.85 -7.86 -15.13
C GLU A 106 -4.79 -8.75 -14.30
N LYS A 107 -4.92 -8.45 -13.02
CA LYS A 107 -5.78 -9.21 -12.10
C LYS A 107 -7.15 -8.60 -11.88
N GLY A 108 -7.49 -7.55 -12.63
CA GLY A 108 -8.78 -6.90 -12.50
C GLY A 108 -8.93 -6.03 -11.27
N ILE A 109 -7.81 -5.60 -10.69
CA ILE A 109 -7.80 -4.73 -9.51
C ILE A 109 -7.72 -3.28 -9.98
N ALA A 110 -8.74 -2.49 -9.67
CA ALA A 110 -8.77 -1.07 -10.02
C ALA A 110 -8.14 -0.24 -8.90
N LEU A 111 -7.18 0.63 -9.25
CA LEU A 111 -6.55 1.51 -8.27
C LEU A 111 -7.43 2.75 -8.06
N ALA A 112 -7.73 3.06 -6.81
CA ALA A 112 -8.61 4.16 -6.43
C ALA A 112 -7.89 5.51 -6.37
N ALA A 113 -6.55 5.49 -6.35
CA ALA A 113 -5.73 6.68 -6.25
C ALA A 113 -4.41 6.47 -6.96
N GLN A 114 -3.73 7.56 -7.28
CA GLN A 114 -2.38 7.49 -7.83
C GLN A 114 -1.44 6.89 -6.79
N SER A 115 -0.62 5.91 -7.20
CA SER A 115 0.36 5.29 -6.32
C SER A 115 1.38 6.32 -5.84
N VAL A 116 1.85 6.16 -4.60
CA VAL A 116 2.82 7.08 -4.00
C VAL A 116 4.14 6.36 -3.77
N LYS A 117 5.23 6.97 -4.26
CA LYS A 117 6.58 6.47 -4.01
C LYS A 117 7.43 7.56 -3.36
N ALA A 118 8.36 7.15 -2.50
CA ALA A 118 9.29 8.05 -1.86
C ALA A 118 10.70 7.50 -2.01
N ASN A 119 11.65 8.38 -2.33
CA ASN A 119 13.07 8.00 -2.41
C ASN A 119 13.65 8.07 -1.00
N ASN A 120 14.04 6.92 -0.45
CA ASN A 120 14.50 6.78 0.94
C ASN A 120 13.43 7.22 1.93
N ALA A 121 13.79 8.00 2.96
CA ALA A 121 12.81 8.48 3.94
C ALA A 121 11.79 9.41 3.27
N PRO A 122 10.49 9.23 3.56
CA PRO A 122 9.48 10.11 2.96
C PRO A 122 9.64 11.55 3.46
N ASP A 123 9.68 12.50 2.53
CA ASP A 123 9.70 13.91 2.85
C ASP A 123 8.27 14.41 3.11
N ASP A 124 8.13 15.72 3.39
CA ASP A 124 6.81 16.29 3.68
C ASP A 124 5.85 16.14 2.51
N GLU A 125 6.33 16.25 1.28
CA GLU A 125 5.51 16.09 0.09
C GLU A 125 4.99 14.66 -0.04
N ALA A 126 5.86 13.67 0.20
CA ALA A 126 5.48 12.26 0.16
C ALA A 126 4.48 11.93 1.27
N ILE A 127 4.67 12.47 2.47
CA ILE A 127 3.75 12.27 3.60
C ILE A 127 2.36 12.85 3.25
N GLU A 128 2.31 14.05 2.68
CA GLU A 128 1.04 14.64 2.27
C GLU A 128 0.36 13.82 1.16
N ALA A 129 1.14 13.30 0.21
CA ALA A 129 0.59 12.44 -0.84
C ALA A 129 0.04 11.14 -0.26
N CYS A 130 0.69 10.57 0.75
CA CYS A 130 0.18 9.38 1.44
C CYS A 130 -1.13 9.66 2.16
N LYS A 131 -1.25 10.82 2.82
CA LYS A 131 -2.51 11.21 3.47
C LYS A 131 -3.64 11.33 2.45
N LYS A 132 -3.38 11.93 1.31
CA LYS A 132 -4.37 12.06 0.23
C LYS A 132 -4.77 10.69 -0.32
N LEU A 133 -3.81 9.79 -0.46
CA LEU A 133 -4.08 8.42 -0.89
C LEU A 133 -5.03 7.73 0.11
N GLY A 134 -4.75 7.86 1.40
CA GLY A 134 -5.61 7.31 2.44
C GLY A 134 -7.01 7.91 2.41
N ALA A 135 -7.12 9.21 2.24
CA ALA A 135 -8.41 9.89 2.16
C ALA A 135 -9.25 9.40 0.98
N ALA A 136 -8.60 9.06 -0.14
CA ALA A 136 -9.30 8.55 -1.31
C ALA A 136 -9.91 7.16 -1.08
N LEU A 137 -9.44 6.43 -0.06
CA LEU A 137 -9.95 5.11 0.29
C LEU A 137 -11.10 5.17 1.30
N ALA A 138 -11.29 6.29 1.93
CA ALA A 138 -12.31 6.45 2.98
C ALA A 138 -13.75 6.44 2.44
#